data_757508047564dc81f310d6a6f7a841d9
#
_entry.id   757508047564dc81f310d6a6f7a841d9
#
_cell.length_a   1.000
_cell.length_b   1.000
_cell.length_c   1.000
_cell.angle_alpha   90.00
_cell.angle_beta   90.00
_cell.angle_gamma   90.00
#
_symmetry.space_group_name_H-M   'P 1'
#
loop_
_entity.id
_entity.type
_entity.pdbx_description
1 polymer ?
#
loop_
_entity_poly.entity_id
_entity_poly.type
_entity_poly.pdbx_seq_one_letter_code
_entity_poly.pdbx_strand_id
1 'polypeptide(L)'
;MEKKANKVIEGEELDILFASKPLKGKEKEAVKEQVLALLKKKYGMKEEDFISAELEIVPAGKARNCGIDESMVMAYGQDDRVCAYTSMVAMLEAEDVEKTTCCLLTDKEEIGSVGATGMLSLIHIS
;
A
#
# COMPACT_ATOMS: atom_id res chain seq x y z
N MET A 1 25.60 21.81 11.16
CA MET A 1 24.70 20.98 11.97
C MET A 1 24.46 19.70 11.17
N GLU A 2 25.00 18.55 11.60
CA GLU A 2 24.75 17.29 10.90
C GLU A 2 23.32 16.84 11.19
N LYS A 3 22.49 16.72 10.15
CA LYS A 3 21.15 16.09 10.28
C LYS A 3 21.35 14.58 10.42
N LYS A 4 20.64 13.94 11.33
CA LYS A 4 20.57 12.47 11.38
C LYS A 4 19.96 11.96 10.07
N ALA A 5 20.41 10.81 9.57
CA ALA A 5 20.00 10.26 8.27
C ALA A 5 18.46 10.16 8.11
N ASN A 6 17.74 9.83 9.18
CA ASN A 6 16.27 9.77 9.20
C ASN A 6 15.55 11.12 9.19
N LYS A 7 16.29 12.24 9.15
CA LYS A 7 15.78 13.62 9.08
C LYS A 7 16.31 14.37 7.86
N VAL A 8 16.87 13.67 6.91
CA VAL A 8 17.41 14.29 5.68
C VAL A 8 16.25 14.65 4.75
N ILE A 9 15.24 13.79 4.66
CA ILE A 9 13.99 14.01 3.91
C ILE A 9 12.85 13.68 4.87
N GLU A 10 11.98 14.63 5.13
CA GLU A 10 10.78 14.42 5.93
C GLU A 10 9.62 14.00 5.01
N GLY A 11 8.67 13.20 5.51
CA GLY A 11 7.57 12.70 4.70
C GLY A 11 6.73 13.82 4.06
N GLU A 12 6.59 14.93 4.78
CA GLU A 12 5.88 16.14 4.34
C GLU A 12 6.58 16.86 3.19
N GLU A 13 7.88 16.58 2.96
CA GLU A 13 8.67 17.13 1.85
C GLU A 13 8.60 16.26 0.57
N LEU A 14 7.91 15.10 0.64
CA LEU A 14 7.78 14.17 -0.48
C LEU A 14 6.56 14.50 -1.32
N ASP A 15 6.77 15.32 -2.35
CA ASP A 15 5.75 15.60 -3.35
C ASP A 15 5.81 14.59 -4.50
N ILE A 16 4.65 14.12 -4.93
CA ILE A 16 4.53 13.16 -6.01
C ILE A 16 3.94 13.81 -7.24
N LEU A 17 4.66 13.72 -8.35
CA LEU A 17 4.11 14.11 -9.64
C LEU A 17 3.05 13.09 -10.10
N PHE A 18 1.80 13.35 -9.75
CA PHE A 18 0.69 12.45 -10.04
C PHE A 18 0.19 12.55 -11.49
N ALA A 19 0.04 13.78 -12.01
CA ALA A 19 -0.38 14.04 -13.38
C ALA A 19 0.02 15.45 -13.83
N SER A 20 0.15 15.64 -15.15
CA SER A 20 0.51 16.93 -15.74
C SER A 20 -0.34 17.32 -16.95
N LYS A 21 -1.13 16.39 -17.51
CA LYS A 21 -1.89 16.63 -18.73
C LYS A 21 -3.23 17.29 -18.43
N PRO A 22 -3.47 18.52 -18.95
CA PRO A 22 -4.73 19.21 -18.73
C PRO A 22 -5.86 18.65 -19.60
N LEU A 23 -7.10 18.76 -19.12
CA LEU A 23 -8.29 18.53 -19.93
C LEU A 23 -8.49 19.68 -20.92
N LYS A 24 -8.62 19.35 -22.21
CA LYS A 24 -8.83 20.34 -23.26
C LYS A 24 -10.13 21.13 -23.02
N GLY A 25 -10.06 22.46 -23.20
CA GLY A 25 -11.20 23.35 -23.05
C GLY A 25 -11.54 23.73 -21.61
N LYS A 26 -10.70 23.38 -20.64
CA LYS A 26 -10.77 23.82 -19.24
C LYS A 26 -9.61 24.75 -18.93
N GLU A 27 -9.90 25.87 -18.26
CA GLU A 27 -8.88 26.85 -17.84
C GLU A 27 -8.47 26.67 -16.39
N LYS A 28 -9.44 26.33 -15.52
CA LYS A 28 -9.19 26.12 -14.10
C LYS A 28 -9.18 24.63 -13.77
N GLU A 29 -8.28 24.22 -12.88
CA GLU A 29 -8.14 22.84 -12.39
C GLU A 29 -8.08 21.79 -13.51
N ALA A 30 -7.61 22.17 -14.69
CA ALA A 30 -7.67 21.35 -15.91
C ALA A 30 -6.97 19.99 -15.77
N VAL A 31 -5.91 19.90 -14.95
CA VAL A 31 -5.21 18.64 -14.66
C VAL A 31 -6.05 17.76 -13.74
N LYS A 32 -6.62 18.32 -12.68
CA LYS A 32 -7.53 17.61 -11.76
C LYS A 32 -8.73 17.05 -12.53
N GLU A 33 -9.37 17.87 -13.35
CA GLU A 33 -10.51 17.46 -14.18
C GLU A 33 -10.15 16.30 -15.14
N GLN A 34 -8.95 16.34 -15.72
CA GLN A 34 -8.47 15.25 -16.58
C GLN A 34 -8.27 13.96 -15.78
N VAL A 35 -7.69 14.05 -14.58
CA VAL A 35 -7.50 12.90 -13.69
C VAL A 35 -8.84 12.29 -13.29
N LEU A 36 -9.80 13.10 -12.84
CA LEU A 36 -11.15 12.64 -12.48
C LEU A 36 -11.87 11.98 -13.66
N ALA A 37 -11.75 12.54 -14.87
CA ALA A 37 -12.30 11.93 -16.08
C ALA A 37 -11.69 10.56 -16.39
N LEU A 38 -10.38 10.40 -16.21
CA LEU A 38 -9.69 9.13 -16.39
C LEU A 38 -10.12 8.10 -15.35
N LEU A 39 -10.17 8.48 -14.08
CA LEU A 39 -10.59 7.61 -12.97
C LEU A 39 -12.04 7.16 -13.13
N LYS A 40 -12.92 8.09 -13.51
CA LYS A 40 -14.31 7.77 -13.83
C LYS A 40 -14.43 6.78 -14.99
N LYS A 41 -13.67 7.00 -16.06
CA LYS A 41 -13.70 6.12 -17.24
C LYS A 41 -13.15 4.72 -16.93
N LYS A 42 -12.09 4.63 -16.12
CA LYS A 42 -11.38 3.38 -15.89
C LYS A 42 -11.93 2.56 -14.73
N TYR A 43 -12.40 3.24 -13.69
CA TYR A 43 -12.80 2.62 -12.42
C TYR A 43 -14.22 2.99 -11.95
N GLY A 44 -14.93 3.86 -12.68
CA GLY A 44 -16.24 4.36 -12.25
C GLY A 44 -16.20 5.37 -11.09
N MET A 45 -15.00 5.77 -10.65
CA MET A 45 -14.79 6.63 -9.50
C MET A 45 -15.23 8.07 -9.78
N LYS A 46 -15.78 8.72 -8.75
CA LYS A 46 -16.17 10.13 -8.72
C LYS A 46 -15.34 10.87 -7.67
N GLU A 47 -15.36 12.20 -7.68
CA GLU A 47 -14.66 13.03 -6.71
C GLU A 47 -15.13 12.75 -5.27
N GLU A 48 -16.41 12.48 -5.07
CA GLU A 48 -16.99 12.16 -3.76
C GLU A 48 -16.37 10.92 -3.11
N ASP A 49 -15.90 9.96 -3.92
CA ASP A 49 -15.31 8.71 -3.42
C ASP A 49 -13.99 8.96 -2.69
N PHE A 50 -13.32 10.11 -2.95
CA PHE A 50 -12.07 10.47 -2.29
C PHE A 50 -12.27 11.02 -0.86
N ILE A 51 -13.48 11.36 -0.45
CA ILE A 51 -13.75 11.88 0.91
C ILE A 51 -13.44 10.84 1.97
N SER A 52 -13.69 9.57 1.67
CA SER A 52 -13.44 8.43 2.56
C SER A 52 -12.32 7.50 2.08
N ALA A 53 -11.61 7.87 1.00
CA ALA A 53 -10.54 7.05 0.46
C ALA A 53 -9.25 7.19 1.28
N GLU A 54 -8.59 6.08 1.51
CA GLU A 54 -7.20 6.02 1.92
C GLU A 54 -6.33 5.80 0.68
N LEU A 55 -5.37 6.68 0.45
CA LEU A 55 -4.49 6.64 -0.71
C LEU A 55 -3.07 6.28 -0.27
N GLU A 56 -2.57 5.19 -0.78
CA GLU A 56 -1.22 4.74 -0.51
C GLU A 56 -0.39 4.78 -1.79
N ILE A 57 0.81 5.32 -1.68
CA ILE A 57 1.74 5.42 -2.78
C ILE A 57 2.89 4.47 -2.52
N VAL A 58 3.02 3.49 -3.39
CA VAL A 58 3.96 2.40 -3.24
C VAL A 58 4.82 2.23 -4.51
N PRO A 59 6.03 1.67 -4.39
CA PRO A 59 6.84 1.33 -5.55
C PRO A 59 6.11 0.39 -6.51
N ALA A 60 6.09 0.73 -7.80
CA ALA A 60 5.43 -0.06 -8.85
C ALA A 60 6.31 -1.15 -9.46
N GLY A 61 7.50 -1.38 -8.92
CA GLY A 61 8.44 -2.37 -9.42
C GLY A 61 7.91 -3.80 -9.29
N LYS A 62 8.06 -4.59 -10.36
CA LYS A 62 7.74 -6.03 -10.32
C LYS A 62 8.78 -6.79 -9.51
N ALA A 63 8.38 -7.93 -8.95
CA ALA A 63 9.33 -8.90 -8.41
C ALA A 63 10.32 -9.33 -9.51
N ARG A 64 11.58 -9.49 -9.14
CA ARG A 64 12.66 -9.90 -10.05
C ARG A 64 13.71 -10.71 -9.30
N ASN A 65 14.44 -11.53 -10.04
CA ASN A 65 15.58 -12.24 -9.49
C ASN A 65 16.67 -11.26 -9.07
N CYS A 66 17.37 -11.59 -8.01
CA CYS A 66 18.44 -10.81 -7.40
C CYS A 66 19.65 -11.69 -7.08
N GLY A 67 20.83 -11.09 -7.11
CA GLY A 67 22.11 -11.80 -6.99
C GLY A 67 22.65 -12.20 -8.36
N ILE A 68 23.96 -12.44 -8.42
CA ILE A 68 24.64 -12.87 -9.65
C ILE A 68 24.19 -14.26 -10.08
N ASP A 69 23.77 -15.07 -9.13
CA ASP A 69 23.27 -16.44 -9.30
C ASP A 69 21.74 -16.52 -9.38
N GLU A 70 21.07 -15.36 -9.32
CA GLU A 70 19.60 -15.23 -9.35
C GLU A 70 18.87 -16.05 -8.26
N SER A 71 19.56 -16.35 -7.14
CA SER A 71 19.03 -17.21 -6.07
C SER A 71 18.03 -16.50 -5.14
N MET A 72 17.94 -15.18 -5.22
CA MET A 72 17.07 -14.37 -4.37
C MET A 72 15.97 -13.70 -5.18
N VAL A 73 14.89 -13.30 -4.52
CA VAL A 73 13.82 -12.49 -5.12
C VAL A 73 13.81 -11.12 -4.50
N MET A 74 13.93 -10.09 -5.33
CA MET A 74 13.76 -8.70 -4.92
C MET A 74 12.37 -8.22 -5.31
N ALA A 75 11.61 -7.75 -4.32
CA ALA A 75 10.28 -7.20 -4.52
C ALA A 75 9.94 -6.21 -3.40
N TYR A 76 9.04 -5.27 -3.70
CA TYR A 76 8.44 -4.44 -2.66
C TYR A 76 7.56 -5.30 -1.73
N GLY A 77 7.66 -5.04 -0.43
CA GLY A 77 6.82 -5.68 0.58
C GLY A 77 7.18 -7.15 0.84
N GLN A 78 8.44 -7.59 0.63
CA GLN A 78 8.91 -8.91 1.06
C GLN A 78 8.81 -9.06 2.58
N ASP A 79 9.11 -8.03 3.31
CA ASP A 79 8.70 -7.84 4.68
C ASP A 79 7.35 -7.08 4.66
N ASP A 80 6.24 -7.71 5.00
CA ASP A 80 6.10 -9.00 5.68
C ASP A 80 5.35 -10.07 4.84
N ARG A 81 5.36 -9.99 3.52
CA ARG A 81 4.65 -10.96 2.65
C ARG A 81 5.12 -12.40 2.82
N VAL A 82 6.39 -12.59 3.14
CA VAL A 82 6.95 -13.92 3.34
C VAL A 82 6.33 -14.58 4.58
N CYS A 83 6.17 -13.84 5.67
CA CYS A 83 5.53 -14.33 6.89
C CYS A 83 4.02 -14.47 6.72
N ALA A 84 3.37 -13.52 6.05
CA ALA A 84 1.95 -13.59 5.74
C ALA A 84 1.61 -14.82 4.87
N TYR A 85 2.41 -15.09 3.85
CA TYR A 85 2.22 -16.24 2.96
C TYR A 85 2.40 -17.57 3.72
N THR A 86 3.47 -17.71 4.48
CA THR A 86 3.74 -18.95 5.23
C THR A 86 2.70 -19.20 6.32
N SER A 87 2.21 -18.16 6.98
CA SER A 87 1.13 -18.25 7.96
C SER A 87 -0.19 -18.70 7.32
N MET A 88 -0.51 -18.16 6.16
CA MET A 88 -1.70 -18.58 5.39
C MET A 88 -1.58 -20.03 4.94
N VAL A 89 -0.44 -20.44 4.38
CA VAL A 89 -0.22 -21.82 3.93
C VAL A 89 -0.29 -22.79 5.11
N ALA A 90 0.36 -22.49 6.22
CA ALA A 90 0.32 -23.32 7.42
C ALA A 90 -1.13 -23.54 7.91
N MET A 91 -1.97 -22.50 7.84
CA MET A 91 -3.37 -22.63 8.20
C MET A 91 -4.17 -23.49 7.22
N LEU A 92 -3.91 -23.33 5.89
CA LEU A 92 -4.61 -24.10 4.86
C LEU A 92 -4.22 -25.59 4.85
N GLU A 93 -3.00 -25.90 5.27
CA GLU A 93 -2.45 -27.26 5.32
C GLU A 93 -2.66 -27.93 6.69
N ALA A 94 -3.23 -27.21 7.67
CA ALA A 94 -3.50 -27.78 8.99
C ALA A 94 -4.61 -28.85 8.89
N GLU A 95 -4.26 -30.06 9.31
CA GLU A 95 -5.18 -31.20 9.39
C GLU A 95 -5.50 -31.54 10.88
N ASP A 96 -6.61 -32.16 11.12
CA ASP A 96 -7.03 -32.66 12.45
C ASP A 96 -7.05 -31.60 13.57
N VAL A 97 -7.51 -30.39 13.23
CA VAL A 97 -7.61 -29.30 14.21
C VAL A 97 -8.80 -29.51 15.15
N GLU A 98 -8.52 -29.59 16.44
CA GLU A 98 -9.55 -29.77 17.47
C GLU A 98 -10.36 -28.49 17.78
N LYS A 99 -9.82 -27.32 17.45
CA LYS A 99 -10.41 -26.00 17.72
C LYS A 99 -10.46 -25.15 16.48
N THR A 100 -11.37 -24.19 16.46
CA THR A 100 -11.39 -23.17 15.41
C THR A 100 -10.04 -22.44 15.38
N THR A 101 -9.43 -22.42 14.22
CA THR A 101 -8.17 -21.69 13.95
C THR A 101 -8.46 -20.46 13.11
N CYS A 102 -7.66 -19.41 13.30
CA CYS A 102 -7.79 -18.16 12.57
C CYS A 102 -6.40 -17.63 12.20
N CYS A 103 -6.22 -17.28 10.94
CA CYS A 103 -5.04 -16.56 10.46
C CYS A 103 -5.43 -15.10 10.23
N LEU A 104 -4.84 -14.19 11.00
CA LEU A 104 -5.07 -12.77 10.90
C LEU A 104 -3.89 -12.14 10.15
N LEU A 105 -4.17 -11.60 8.97
CA LEU A 105 -3.21 -10.84 8.16
C LEU A 105 -3.54 -9.36 8.32
N THR A 106 -2.69 -8.65 9.03
CA THR A 106 -2.86 -7.22 9.31
C THR A 106 -1.89 -6.40 8.47
N ASP A 107 -2.27 -5.18 8.20
CA ASP A 107 -1.50 -4.22 7.42
C ASP A 107 -0.79 -3.20 8.34
N LYS A 108 0.18 -2.44 7.79
CA LYS A 108 0.79 -1.26 8.41
C LYS A 108 1.61 -1.52 9.69
N GLU A 109 2.17 -2.72 9.83
CA GLU A 109 3.04 -3.04 10.97
C GLU A 109 4.23 -2.11 11.04
N GLU A 110 4.92 -1.87 9.93
CA GLU A 110 6.13 -1.05 9.82
C GLU A 110 5.94 0.42 10.22
N ILE A 111 4.74 0.93 10.15
CA ILE A 111 4.39 2.29 10.58
C ILE A 111 3.70 2.34 11.94
N GLY A 112 3.75 1.25 12.72
CA GLY A 112 3.21 1.15 14.07
C GLY A 112 1.80 0.61 14.15
N SER A 113 1.36 -0.18 13.18
CA SER A 113 0.04 -0.86 13.15
C SER A 113 -1.16 0.09 13.25
N VAL A 114 -0.99 1.33 12.80
CA VAL A 114 -2.04 2.38 12.81
C VAL A 114 -2.97 2.25 11.62
N GLY A 115 -4.15 2.90 11.72
CA GLY A 115 -5.16 2.90 10.65
C GLY A 115 -6.19 1.77 10.78
N ALA A 116 -7.20 1.79 9.92
CA ALA A 116 -8.35 0.89 9.99
C ALA A 116 -8.01 -0.59 9.74
N THR A 117 -6.94 -0.86 9.02
CA THR A 117 -6.47 -2.22 8.66
C THR A 117 -5.31 -2.71 9.53
N GLY A 118 -4.79 -1.86 10.43
CA GLY A 118 -3.71 -2.20 11.33
C GLY A 118 -4.17 -3.02 12.54
N MET A 119 -3.23 -3.67 13.22
CA MET A 119 -3.50 -4.50 14.39
C MET A 119 -4.19 -3.74 15.52
N LEU A 120 -3.85 -2.48 15.71
CA LEU A 120 -4.45 -1.66 16.79
C LEU A 120 -5.97 -1.48 16.62
N SER A 121 -6.51 -1.50 15.40
CA SER A 121 -7.94 -1.41 15.19
C SER A 121 -8.68 -2.69 15.59
N LEU A 122 -8.02 -3.84 15.53
CA LEU A 122 -8.59 -5.13 15.94
C LEU A 122 -8.71 -5.26 17.45
N ILE A 123 -7.84 -4.61 18.22
CA ILE A 123 -7.87 -4.65 19.70
C ILE A 123 -9.14 -3.97 20.26
N HIS A 124 -9.74 -3.06 19.52
CA HIS A 124 -10.95 -2.35 19.95
C HIS A 124 -12.24 -3.10 19.64
N ILE A 125 -12.16 -4.27 18.99
CA ILE A 125 -13.33 -5.11 18.63
C ILE A 125 -13.60 -6.20 19.68
N SER A 126 -12.64 -6.44 20.59
CA SER A 126 -12.71 -7.48 21.65
C SER A 126 -13.34 -6.95 22.93
#